data_f9b342075733cada5678605f6623e215
#
_entry.id   f9b342075733cada5678605f6623e215
#
_cell.length_a   1.000
_cell.length_b   1.000
_cell.length_c   1.000
_cell.angle_alpha   90.00
_cell.angle_beta   90.00
_cell.angle_gamma   90.00
#
_symmetry.space_group_name_H-M   'P 1'
#
loop_
_entity.id
_entity.type
_entity.pdbx_description
1 polymer ?
#
loop_
_entity_poly.entity_id
_entity_poly.type
_entity_poly.pdbx_seq_one_letter_code
_entity_poly.pdbx_strand_id
1 'polypeptide(L)'
;STGFLSSLQGMEPVFIRIADSENKTEIGGSFVVYDIQDRRNIGGKSSAVLMMCKVDFLNNAANKISKRFGKGEGKKIDDIVKKEILEDLLGVDETRLRNFEPTINNFSFVSPYWNPFTAIRWLAGRAIPAAKGSGKAATAGYAFYETRSGYNFVSYDSFATKTPVTRMVIGHEKSELEDEEDKGITAVDKITIESTIDLFKGMNYGSYSSNVMTLDLANMKYVEHPFNINKYYEDVDVMNS
;
A
#
# COMPACT_ATOMS: atom_id res chain seq x y z
N SER A 1 -38.82 -14.73 5.05
CA SER A 1 -37.48 -15.33 4.80
C SER A 1 -36.46 -14.93 5.86
N THR A 2 -36.74 -15.22 7.12
CA THR A 2 -35.84 -15.00 8.26
C THR A 2 -34.72 -16.03 8.33
N GLY A 3 -34.76 -17.08 7.50
CA GLY A 3 -33.83 -18.21 7.57
C GLY A 3 -32.44 -17.94 7.00
N PHE A 4 -32.27 -17.05 6.01
CA PHE A 4 -30.98 -16.83 5.37
C PHE A 4 -29.93 -16.20 6.34
N LEU A 5 -30.30 -15.13 7.06
CA LEU A 5 -29.39 -14.47 7.98
C LEU A 5 -29.06 -15.32 9.22
N SER A 6 -29.94 -16.25 9.61
CA SER A 6 -29.70 -17.15 10.72
C SER A 6 -28.75 -18.31 10.36
N SER A 7 -28.62 -18.64 9.08
CA SER A 7 -27.72 -19.71 8.60
C SER A 7 -26.28 -19.24 8.36
N LEU A 8 -26.01 -17.93 8.35
CA LEU A 8 -24.66 -17.41 8.21
C LEU A 8 -23.84 -17.64 9.47
N GLN A 9 -22.75 -18.37 9.35
CA GLN A 9 -21.85 -18.75 10.44
C GLN A 9 -20.48 -18.07 10.35
N GLY A 10 -20.15 -17.50 9.20
CA GLY A 10 -18.83 -17.00 8.82
C GLY A 10 -18.15 -17.96 7.82
N MET A 11 -17.16 -17.46 7.11
CA MET A 11 -16.44 -18.15 6.02
C MET A 11 -17.27 -18.39 4.74
N GLU A 12 -18.46 -17.85 4.64
CA GLU A 12 -19.25 -17.94 3.39
C GLU A 12 -18.60 -17.10 2.28
N PRO A 13 -18.44 -17.67 1.08
CA PRO A 13 -17.98 -16.90 -0.07
C PRO A 13 -19.09 -15.97 -0.57
N VAL A 14 -18.73 -14.71 -0.82
CA VAL A 14 -19.61 -13.68 -1.36
C VAL A 14 -18.98 -13.08 -2.59
N PHE A 15 -19.72 -13.06 -3.69
CA PHE A 15 -19.32 -12.34 -4.88
C PHE A 15 -20.07 -11.00 -4.94
N ILE A 16 -19.33 -9.91 -5.00
CA ILE A 16 -19.88 -8.55 -5.12
C ILE A 16 -19.64 -8.09 -6.55
N ARG A 17 -20.71 -7.60 -7.18
CA ARG A 17 -20.65 -6.98 -8.49
C ARG A 17 -21.31 -5.60 -8.40
N ILE A 18 -20.57 -4.58 -8.79
CA ILE A 18 -21.05 -3.20 -8.91
C ILE A 18 -20.88 -2.81 -10.37
N ALA A 19 -21.96 -2.49 -11.04
CA ALA A 19 -21.94 -2.06 -12.43
C ALA A 19 -22.57 -0.67 -12.54
N ASP A 20 -22.05 0.14 -13.45
CA ASP A 20 -22.67 1.39 -13.85
C ASP A 20 -24.00 1.13 -14.55
N SER A 21 -24.92 2.11 -14.52
CA SER A 21 -26.25 2.04 -15.15
C SER A 21 -26.19 1.68 -16.64
N GLU A 22 -25.10 2.05 -17.31
CA GLU A 22 -24.85 1.73 -18.72
C GLU A 22 -24.03 0.46 -18.94
N ASN A 23 -23.71 -0.29 -17.87
CA ASN A 23 -22.86 -1.49 -17.89
C ASN A 23 -21.46 -1.31 -18.55
N LYS A 24 -21.00 -0.09 -18.71
CA LYS A 24 -19.68 0.21 -19.30
C LYS A 24 -18.54 -0.06 -18.34
N THR A 25 -18.79 0.10 -17.05
CA THR A 25 -17.77 -0.15 -16.01
C THR A 25 -18.32 -1.12 -14.99
N GLU A 26 -17.63 -2.22 -14.82
CA GLU A 26 -17.96 -3.24 -13.82
C GLU A 26 -16.83 -3.40 -12.82
N ILE A 27 -17.15 -3.33 -11.55
CA ILE A 27 -16.26 -3.62 -10.45
C ILE A 27 -16.81 -4.82 -9.69
N GLY A 28 -16.03 -5.89 -9.58
CA GLY A 28 -16.44 -7.08 -8.87
C GLY A 28 -15.29 -7.81 -8.22
N GLY A 29 -15.62 -8.70 -7.27
CA GLY A 29 -14.64 -9.52 -6.60
C GLY A 29 -15.28 -10.56 -5.68
N SER A 30 -14.50 -11.61 -5.43
CA SER A 30 -14.85 -12.65 -4.46
C SER A 30 -14.27 -12.28 -3.09
N PHE A 31 -15.13 -12.40 -2.09
CA PHE A 31 -14.82 -12.11 -0.69
C PHE A 31 -15.30 -13.25 0.19
N VAL A 32 -14.85 -13.27 1.42
CA VAL A 32 -15.30 -14.20 2.44
C VAL A 32 -15.79 -13.40 3.63
N VAL A 33 -16.93 -13.79 4.18
CA VAL A 33 -17.48 -13.19 5.41
C VAL A 33 -16.61 -13.63 6.58
N TYR A 34 -16.05 -12.69 7.33
CA TYR A 34 -15.27 -12.98 8.52
C TYR A 34 -15.92 -12.52 9.83
N ASP A 35 -16.89 -11.60 9.74
CA ASP A 35 -17.65 -11.14 10.90
C ASP A 35 -19.05 -10.67 10.47
N ILE A 36 -20.02 -10.82 11.38
CA ILE A 36 -21.42 -10.45 11.15
C ILE A 36 -21.90 -9.60 12.32
N GLN A 37 -22.13 -8.34 12.05
CA GLN A 37 -22.49 -7.35 13.06
C GLN A 37 -23.93 -6.85 12.85
N ASP A 38 -24.49 -6.18 13.88
CA ASP A 38 -25.76 -5.47 13.83
C ASP A 38 -26.95 -6.29 13.27
N ARG A 39 -27.07 -7.54 13.68
CA ARG A 39 -28.26 -8.33 13.32
C ARG A 39 -29.52 -7.73 13.94
N ARG A 40 -30.40 -7.22 13.12
CA ARG A 40 -31.66 -6.59 13.55
C ARG A 40 -32.84 -7.25 12.84
N ASN A 41 -33.93 -7.36 13.57
CA ASN A 41 -35.22 -7.78 13.01
C ASN A 41 -36.29 -6.76 13.42
N ILE A 42 -36.69 -5.92 12.48
CA ILE A 42 -37.66 -4.85 12.72
C ILE A 42 -38.82 -5.02 11.70
N GLY A 43 -40.02 -5.20 12.23
CA GLY A 43 -41.24 -5.30 11.39
C GLY A 43 -41.18 -6.44 10.36
N GLY A 44 -40.59 -7.58 10.71
CA GLY A 44 -40.47 -8.73 9.81
C GLY A 44 -39.37 -8.63 8.76
N LYS A 45 -38.59 -7.54 8.78
CA LYS A 45 -37.41 -7.36 7.93
C LYS A 45 -36.14 -7.61 8.75
N SER A 46 -35.29 -8.51 8.26
CA SER A 46 -34.00 -8.81 8.88
C SER A 46 -32.89 -8.07 8.13
N SER A 47 -32.00 -7.44 8.88
CA SER A 47 -30.80 -6.78 8.37
C SER A 47 -29.57 -7.21 9.17
N ALA A 48 -28.41 -7.23 8.52
CA ALA A 48 -27.13 -7.46 9.17
C ALA A 48 -26.02 -6.73 8.40
N VAL A 49 -24.96 -6.37 9.08
CA VAL A 49 -23.74 -5.85 8.47
C VAL A 49 -22.75 -7.01 8.32
N LEU A 50 -22.40 -7.33 7.10
CA LEU A 50 -21.41 -8.37 6.80
C LEU A 50 -20.05 -7.73 6.63
N MET A 51 -19.10 -8.11 7.48
CA MET A 51 -17.70 -7.74 7.34
C MET A 51 -17.01 -8.78 6.46
N MET A 52 -16.44 -8.33 5.35
CA MET A 52 -15.87 -9.22 4.33
C MET A 52 -14.43 -8.84 4.03
N CYS A 53 -13.61 -9.86 3.69
CA CYS A 53 -12.25 -9.66 3.24
C CYS A 53 -11.90 -10.65 2.11
N LYS A 54 -10.80 -10.42 1.42
CA LYS A 54 -10.26 -11.41 0.49
C LYS A 54 -9.61 -12.56 1.23
N VAL A 55 -9.55 -13.72 0.58
CA VAL A 55 -8.96 -14.95 1.16
C VAL A 55 -7.50 -14.73 1.57
N ASP A 56 -6.74 -13.94 0.82
CA ASP A 56 -5.33 -13.64 1.14
C ASP A 56 -5.19 -12.93 2.49
N PHE A 57 -6.16 -12.11 2.88
CA PHE A 57 -6.14 -11.46 4.20
C PHE A 57 -6.34 -12.47 5.33
N LEU A 58 -7.21 -13.47 5.12
CA LEU A 58 -7.37 -14.58 6.08
C LEU A 58 -6.10 -15.43 6.14
N ASN A 59 -5.52 -15.76 4.98
CA ASN A 59 -4.27 -16.48 4.90
C ASN A 59 -3.13 -15.72 5.60
N ASN A 60 -3.07 -14.40 5.42
CA ASN A 60 -2.12 -13.56 6.13
C ASN A 60 -2.34 -13.63 7.65
N ALA A 61 -3.58 -13.58 8.12
CA ALA A 61 -3.88 -13.64 9.56
C ALA A 61 -3.55 -15.01 10.18
N ALA A 62 -3.81 -16.08 9.43
CA ALA A 62 -3.56 -17.45 9.86
C ALA A 62 -2.08 -17.84 9.86
N ASN A 63 -1.27 -17.24 8.99
CA ASN A 63 0.14 -17.58 8.85
C ASN A 63 1.04 -16.72 9.73
N LYS A 64 1.94 -17.39 10.44
CA LYS A 64 3.03 -16.78 11.21
C LYS A 64 4.37 -17.26 10.68
N ILE A 65 5.25 -16.33 10.42
CA ILE A 65 6.54 -16.61 9.77
C ILE A 65 7.66 -16.56 10.79
N SER A 66 8.35 -17.69 10.95
CA SER A 66 9.60 -17.81 11.71
C SER A 66 10.64 -18.50 10.82
N LYS A 67 11.08 -17.83 9.77
CA LYS A 67 12.10 -18.33 8.87
C LYS A 67 13.06 -17.24 8.42
N ARG A 68 14.23 -17.68 7.90
CA ARG A 68 15.19 -16.77 7.27
C ARG A 68 14.81 -16.57 5.81
N PHE A 69 14.77 -15.31 5.40
CA PHE A 69 14.64 -14.86 4.02
C PHE A 69 15.99 -14.40 3.46
N GLY A 70 16.16 -14.44 2.14
CA GLY A 70 17.35 -13.99 1.47
C GLY A 70 18.58 -14.84 1.81
N LYS A 71 18.53 -16.16 1.58
CA LYS A 71 19.65 -17.08 1.88
C LYS A 71 20.92 -16.70 1.12
N GLY A 72 22.09 -17.02 1.71
CA GLY A 72 23.40 -16.70 1.15
C GLY A 72 23.78 -15.23 1.34
N GLU A 73 24.21 -14.57 0.27
CA GLU A 73 24.59 -13.16 0.24
C GLU A 73 23.42 -12.17 0.32
N GLY A 74 22.21 -12.68 0.54
CA GLY A 74 20.96 -11.91 0.49
C GLY A 74 20.30 -11.98 -0.88
N LYS A 75 19.06 -11.52 -0.93
CA LYS A 75 18.27 -11.36 -2.16
C LYS A 75 17.74 -9.95 -2.21
N LYS A 76 17.39 -9.49 -3.39
CA LYS A 76 16.68 -8.22 -3.56
C LYS A 76 15.35 -8.25 -2.82
N ILE A 77 14.97 -7.13 -2.23
CA ILE A 77 13.76 -7.06 -1.39
C ILE A 77 12.51 -7.32 -2.21
N ASP A 78 12.43 -6.80 -3.45
CA ASP A 78 11.33 -7.08 -4.36
C ASP A 78 11.16 -8.58 -4.67
N ASP A 79 12.26 -9.32 -4.87
CA ASP A 79 12.24 -10.77 -5.06
C ASP A 79 11.75 -11.51 -3.79
N ILE A 80 12.19 -11.08 -2.61
CA ILE A 80 11.72 -11.65 -1.34
C ILE A 80 10.21 -11.44 -1.19
N VAL A 81 9.73 -10.23 -1.43
CA VAL A 81 8.31 -9.88 -1.32
C VAL A 81 7.49 -10.65 -2.33
N LYS A 82 7.90 -10.63 -3.60
CA LYS A 82 7.16 -11.24 -4.70
C LYS A 82 7.13 -12.76 -4.56
N LYS A 83 8.31 -13.39 -4.57
CA LYS A 83 8.43 -14.86 -4.67
C LYS A 83 8.28 -15.55 -3.31
N GLU A 84 9.08 -15.14 -2.32
CA GLU A 84 9.15 -15.90 -1.06
C GLU A 84 7.94 -15.64 -0.14
N ILE A 85 7.30 -14.45 -0.22
CA ILE A 85 6.17 -14.11 0.67
C ILE A 85 4.84 -14.24 -0.05
N LEU A 86 4.65 -13.59 -1.20
CA LEU A 86 3.35 -13.59 -1.87
C LEU A 86 3.08 -14.90 -2.61
N GLU A 87 4.01 -15.38 -3.42
CA GLU A 87 3.82 -16.62 -4.17
C GLU A 87 3.93 -17.86 -3.26
N ASP A 88 5.09 -18.05 -2.60
CA ASP A 88 5.36 -19.31 -1.88
C ASP A 88 4.56 -19.44 -0.57
N LEU A 89 4.37 -18.35 0.20
CA LEU A 89 3.72 -18.44 1.50
C LEU A 89 2.22 -18.17 1.46
N LEU A 90 1.80 -17.18 0.68
CA LEU A 90 0.38 -16.82 0.59
C LEU A 90 -0.32 -17.48 -0.59
N GLY A 91 0.42 -18.10 -1.51
CA GLY A 91 -0.14 -18.75 -2.70
C GLY A 91 -0.82 -17.77 -3.65
N VAL A 92 -0.35 -16.52 -3.69
CA VAL A 92 -0.88 -15.51 -4.61
C VAL A 92 -0.47 -15.87 -6.03
N ASP A 93 -1.45 -15.95 -6.92
CA ASP A 93 -1.22 -16.24 -8.34
C ASP A 93 -0.40 -15.10 -9.00
N GLU A 94 0.54 -15.47 -9.87
CA GLU A 94 1.41 -14.52 -10.58
C GLU A 94 0.61 -13.47 -11.37
N THR A 95 -0.55 -13.83 -11.89
CA THR A 95 -1.44 -12.93 -12.62
C THR A 95 -1.96 -11.77 -11.76
N ARG A 96 -1.90 -11.90 -10.44
CA ARG A 96 -2.27 -10.86 -9.47
C ARG A 96 -1.08 -10.04 -8.98
N LEU A 97 0.13 -10.34 -9.41
CA LEU A 97 1.34 -9.58 -9.12
C LEU A 97 1.57 -8.59 -10.27
N ARG A 98 1.34 -7.30 -10.04
CA ARG A 98 1.30 -6.30 -11.14
C ARG A 98 2.57 -5.47 -11.23
N ASN A 99 2.69 -4.45 -10.42
CA ASN A 99 3.80 -3.52 -10.49
C ASN A 99 4.77 -3.81 -9.35
N PHE A 100 5.84 -4.52 -9.64
CA PHE A 100 6.94 -4.75 -8.71
C PHE A 100 8.17 -4.02 -9.24
N GLU A 101 8.48 -2.88 -8.60
CA GLU A 101 9.70 -2.15 -8.96
C GLU A 101 10.92 -2.86 -8.38
N PRO A 102 12.00 -3.01 -9.18
CA PRO A 102 13.21 -3.66 -8.72
C PRO A 102 13.91 -2.82 -7.63
N THR A 103 14.42 -3.51 -6.62
CA THR A 103 15.23 -2.92 -5.57
C THR A 103 16.71 -3.11 -5.84
N ILE A 104 17.56 -2.18 -5.36
CA ILE A 104 19.01 -2.28 -5.53
C ILE A 104 19.67 -3.10 -4.42
N ASN A 105 19.14 -3.00 -3.21
CA ASN A 105 19.77 -3.58 -2.02
C ASN A 105 19.42 -5.05 -1.83
N ASN A 106 20.47 -5.86 -1.64
CA ASN A 106 20.32 -7.23 -1.17
C ASN A 106 20.06 -7.23 0.34
N PHE A 107 19.12 -8.07 0.75
CA PHE A 107 18.69 -8.16 2.14
C PHE A 107 18.57 -9.60 2.61
N SER A 108 18.93 -9.84 3.86
CA SER A 108 18.74 -11.12 4.53
C SER A 108 18.28 -10.86 5.96
N PHE A 109 17.18 -11.48 6.37
CA PHE A 109 16.67 -11.34 7.72
C PHE A 109 15.94 -12.59 8.19
N VAL A 110 15.76 -12.70 9.48
CA VAL A 110 14.93 -13.71 10.11
C VAL A 110 13.64 -13.05 10.59
N SER A 111 12.50 -13.53 10.09
CA SER A 111 11.22 -13.01 10.54
C SER A 111 10.90 -13.50 11.96
N PRO A 112 10.65 -12.58 12.91
CA PRO A 112 10.38 -12.95 14.30
C PRO A 112 8.89 -13.23 14.52
N TYR A 113 8.37 -14.30 13.91
CA TYR A 113 6.99 -14.74 14.07
C TYR A 113 5.94 -13.72 13.62
N TRP A 114 6.24 -12.97 12.56
CA TRP A 114 5.32 -11.99 11.97
C TRP A 114 4.33 -12.60 10.99
N ASN A 115 3.20 -11.92 10.78
CA ASN A 115 2.35 -12.21 9.64
C ASN A 115 3.03 -11.77 8.34
N PRO A 116 2.72 -12.40 7.18
CA PRO A 116 3.31 -12.07 5.89
C PRO A 116 3.26 -10.57 5.53
N PHE A 117 2.10 -9.94 5.64
CA PHE A 117 1.96 -8.51 5.33
C PHE A 117 2.73 -7.60 6.29
N THR A 118 2.91 -8.01 7.55
CA THR A 118 3.78 -7.29 8.49
C THR A 118 5.23 -7.36 8.04
N ALA A 119 5.70 -8.53 7.59
CA ALA A 119 7.04 -8.68 7.05
C ALA A 119 7.25 -7.85 5.77
N ILE A 120 6.28 -7.84 4.84
CA ILE A 120 6.32 -7.00 3.64
C ILE A 120 6.40 -5.52 4.01
N ARG A 121 5.55 -5.06 4.93
CA ARG A 121 5.54 -3.66 5.39
C ARG A 121 6.87 -3.23 6.01
N TRP A 122 7.48 -4.12 6.77
CA TRP A 122 8.79 -3.88 7.37
C TRP A 122 9.90 -3.82 6.32
N LEU A 123 9.87 -4.69 5.30
CA LEU A 123 10.77 -4.68 4.16
C LEU A 123 10.59 -3.45 3.28
N ALA A 124 9.34 -3.02 3.06
CA ALA A 124 9.01 -1.85 2.26
C ALA A 124 9.70 -0.57 2.75
N GLY A 125 9.79 -0.38 4.08
CA GLY A 125 10.52 0.76 4.66
C GLY A 125 12.05 0.70 4.51
N ARG A 126 12.60 -0.42 4.00
CA ARG A 126 14.05 -0.65 3.82
C ARG A 126 14.45 -0.85 2.37
N ALA A 127 13.48 -0.95 1.50
CA ALA A 127 13.69 -1.12 0.08
C ALA A 127 14.17 0.20 -0.54
N ILE A 128 15.23 0.11 -1.34
CA ILE A 128 15.81 1.23 -2.08
C ILE A 128 15.59 0.95 -3.57
N PRO A 129 14.92 1.84 -4.32
CA PRO A 129 14.68 1.63 -5.74
C PRO A 129 15.98 1.62 -6.53
N ALA A 130 16.02 0.82 -7.59
CA ALA A 130 17.10 0.89 -8.55
C ALA A 130 17.03 2.26 -9.24
N ALA A 131 18.11 3.04 -9.15
CA ALA A 131 18.16 4.41 -9.67
C ALA A 131 17.69 4.48 -11.13
N LYS A 132 16.63 5.21 -11.37
CA LYS A 132 16.18 5.51 -12.72
C LYS A 132 16.90 6.76 -13.18
N GLY A 133 17.97 6.59 -13.97
CA GLY A 133 18.53 7.51 -14.99
C GLY A 133 18.57 9.03 -14.81
N SER A 134 18.04 9.60 -13.73
CA SER A 134 17.94 11.04 -13.54
C SER A 134 19.13 11.67 -12.79
N GLY A 135 20.08 10.87 -12.33
CA GLY A 135 21.21 11.36 -11.53
C GLY A 135 20.82 11.78 -10.10
N LYS A 136 19.55 11.72 -9.74
CA LYS A 136 19.07 12.01 -8.40
C LYS A 136 19.14 10.78 -7.50
N ALA A 137 19.36 11.02 -6.22
CA ALA A 137 19.39 9.96 -5.21
C ALA A 137 18.01 9.32 -5.07
N ALA A 138 17.96 7.99 -5.02
CA ALA A 138 16.74 7.26 -4.78
C ALA A 138 16.34 7.34 -3.30
N THR A 139 15.08 7.63 -3.04
CA THR A 139 14.53 7.66 -1.68
C THR A 139 14.22 6.24 -1.21
N ALA A 140 14.67 5.87 -0.01
CA ALA A 140 14.27 4.60 0.59
C ALA A 140 12.78 4.60 0.92
N GLY A 141 12.12 3.51 0.58
CA GLY A 141 10.73 3.28 0.92
C GLY A 141 9.87 2.90 -0.27
N TYR A 142 9.02 1.90 -0.01
CA TYR A 142 8.07 1.36 -0.97
C TYR A 142 6.67 1.35 -0.37
N ALA A 143 5.68 1.54 -1.22
CA ALA A 143 4.29 1.29 -0.90
C ALA A 143 3.92 -0.14 -1.34
N PHE A 144 3.30 -0.90 -0.44
CA PHE A 144 2.67 -2.17 -0.74
C PHE A 144 1.16 -2.00 -0.65
N TYR A 145 0.45 -2.24 -1.74
CA TYR A 145 -1.00 -2.09 -1.80
C TYR A 145 -1.62 -2.99 -2.86
N GLU A 146 -2.90 -3.25 -2.72
CA GLU A 146 -3.69 -3.99 -3.69
C GLU A 146 -4.62 -3.04 -4.43
N THR A 147 -4.72 -3.24 -5.75
CA THR A 147 -5.71 -2.60 -6.62
C THR A 147 -6.65 -3.66 -7.18
N ARG A 148 -7.62 -3.24 -7.99
CA ARG A 148 -8.49 -4.16 -8.74
C ARG A 148 -7.68 -5.16 -9.58
N SER A 149 -6.56 -4.73 -10.14
CA SER A 149 -5.71 -5.57 -11.00
C SER A 149 -4.77 -6.49 -10.23
N GLY A 150 -4.54 -6.26 -8.94
CA GLY A 150 -3.68 -7.09 -8.10
C GLY A 150 -2.75 -6.29 -7.20
N TYR A 151 -1.73 -6.97 -6.67
CA TYR A 151 -0.75 -6.43 -5.75
C TYR A 151 0.31 -5.59 -6.46
N ASN A 152 0.72 -4.52 -5.79
CA ASN A 152 1.73 -3.59 -6.25
C ASN A 152 2.77 -3.38 -5.14
N PHE A 153 4.04 -3.30 -5.53
CA PHE A 153 5.16 -2.97 -4.67
C PHE A 153 6.04 -1.96 -5.40
N VAL A 154 5.84 -0.68 -5.14
CA VAL A 154 6.41 0.43 -5.89
C VAL A 154 7.03 1.46 -4.98
N SER A 155 8.10 2.13 -5.43
CA SER A 155 8.77 3.17 -4.67
C SER A 155 7.91 4.43 -4.54
N TYR A 156 8.13 5.20 -3.47
CA TYR A 156 7.48 6.51 -3.33
C TYR A 156 7.90 7.48 -4.44
N ASP A 157 9.13 7.39 -4.93
CA ASP A 157 9.61 8.22 -6.04
C ASP A 157 8.81 7.99 -7.32
N SER A 158 8.33 6.76 -7.54
CA SER A 158 7.52 6.45 -8.73
C SER A 158 6.16 7.14 -8.73
N PHE A 159 5.61 7.49 -7.56
CA PHE A 159 4.36 8.27 -7.51
C PHE A 159 4.57 9.73 -7.90
N ALA A 160 5.74 10.30 -7.59
CA ALA A 160 6.08 11.66 -7.97
C ALA A 160 6.32 11.82 -9.49
N THR A 161 6.80 10.75 -10.14
CA THR A 161 7.19 10.79 -11.58
C THR A 161 6.10 10.30 -12.54
N LYS A 162 5.01 9.70 -12.03
CA LYS A 162 3.92 9.21 -12.88
C LYS A 162 3.02 10.34 -13.37
N THR A 163 2.59 10.22 -14.62
CA THR A 163 1.57 11.12 -15.17
C THR A 163 0.27 11.00 -14.37
N PRO A 164 -0.36 12.11 -13.98
CA PRO A 164 -1.65 12.09 -13.30
C PRO A 164 -2.71 11.34 -14.11
N VAL A 165 -3.47 10.48 -13.44
CA VAL A 165 -4.55 9.69 -14.08
C VAL A 165 -5.80 10.54 -14.26
N THR A 166 -6.08 11.45 -13.33
CA THR A 166 -7.28 12.30 -13.34
C THR A 166 -6.95 13.66 -12.76
N ARG A 167 -7.52 14.70 -13.34
CA ARG A 167 -7.47 16.06 -12.81
C ARG A 167 -8.77 16.33 -12.06
N MET A 168 -8.67 16.82 -10.83
CA MET A 168 -9.82 17.23 -10.02
C MET A 168 -9.82 18.73 -9.87
N VAL A 169 -10.99 19.37 -10.05
CA VAL A 169 -11.16 20.83 -9.89
C VAL A 169 -12.23 21.10 -8.85
N ILE A 170 -11.95 22.04 -7.94
CA ILE A 170 -12.85 22.43 -6.86
C ILE A 170 -13.61 23.68 -7.29
N GLY A 171 -14.94 23.71 -7.00
CA GLY A 171 -15.75 24.92 -7.10
C GLY A 171 -16.19 25.33 -8.50
N HIS A 172 -16.08 24.45 -9.51
CA HIS A 172 -16.68 24.66 -10.82
C HIS A 172 -18.01 23.95 -10.94
N GLU A 173 -19.01 24.61 -11.50
CA GLU A 173 -20.26 23.95 -11.88
C GLU A 173 -19.99 22.96 -13.03
N LYS A 174 -20.66 21.84 -12.98
CA LYS A 174 -20.49 20.75 -13.94
C LYS A 174 -20.76 21.19 -15.40
N SER A 175 -21.55 22.24 -15.58
CA SER A 175 -21.86 22.87 -16.87
C SER A 175 -20.70 23.63 -17.51
N GLU A 176 -19.71 24.06 -16.71
CA GLU A 176 -18.54 24.77 -17.21
C GLU A 176 -17.43 23.84 -17.73
N LEU A 177 -17.58 22.53 -17.50
CA LEU A 177 -16.60 21.49 -17.85
C LEU A 177 -17.00 20.68 -19.10
N GLU A 178 -17.93 21.17 -19.91
CA GLU A 178 -18.43 20.43 -21.09
C GLU A 178 -17.60 20.60 -22.37
N ASP A 179 -16.55 21.41 -22.36
CA ASP A 179 -15.66 21.55 -23.52
C ASP A 179 -14.81 20.29 -23.75
N GLU A 180 -14.55 19.98 -25.02
CA GLU A 180 -13.84 18.75 -25.42
C GLU A 180 -12.42 18.61 -24.85
N GLU A 181 -11.78 19.71 -24.46
CA GLU A 181 -10.48 19.73 -23.80
C GLU A 181 -10.53 19.26 -22.34
N ASP A 182 -11.72 19.25 -21.72
CA ASP A 182 -11.94 18.91 -20.31
C ASP A 182 -12.35 17.46 -20.07
N LYS A 183 -12.33 16.61 -21.10
CA LYS A 183 -12.57 15.16 -20.98
C LYS A 183 -11.51 14.53 -20.06
N GLY A 184 -11.89 14.29 -18.82
CA GLY A 184 -11.03 13.70 -17.80
C GLY A 184 -10.88 14.54 -16.53
N ILE A 185 -11.53 15.72 -16.51
CA ILE A 185 -11.62 16.55 -15.31
C ILE A 185 -12.84 16.10 -14.50
N THR A 186 -12.64 15.89 -13.20
CA THR A 186 -13.72 15.56 -12.26
C THR A 186 -13.97 16.76 -11.35
N ALA A 187 -15.19 17.29 -11.38
CA ALA A 187 -15.61 18.33 -10.43
C ALA A 187 -15.75 17.73 -9.03
N VAL A 188 -15.21 18.40 -8.03
CA VAL A 188 -15.27 18.00 -6.63
C VAL A 188 -15.96 19.10 -5.83
N ASP A 189 -17.04 18.78 -5.13
CA ASP A 189 -17.82 19.73 -4.35
C ASP A 189 -17.05 20.21 -3.12
N LYS A 190 -16.29 19.32 -2.48
CA LYS A 190 -15.55 19.63 -1.25
C LYS A 190 -14.30 18.81 -1.10
N ILE A 191 -13.20 19.47 -0.73
CA ILE A 191 -11.97 18.83 -0.23
C ILE A 191 -11.77 19.21 1.22
N THR A 192 -11.51 18.24 2.08
CA THR A 192 -11.11 18.46 3.46
C THR A 192 -9.68 17.91 3.64
N ILE A 193 -8.77 18.77 4.08
CA ILE A 193 -7.39 18.41 4.40
C ILE A 193 -7.28 18.46 5.93
N GLU A 194 -7.17 17.29 6.57
CA GLU A 194 -7.18 17.17 8.03
C GLU A 194 -5.92 17.77 8.68
N SER A 195 -4.75 17.57 8.05
CA SER A 195 -3.49 18.12 8.53
C SER A 195 -2.52 18.30 7.37
N THR A 196 -1.96 19.47 7.23
CA THR A 196 -0.94 19.77 6.21
C THR A 196 0.46 19.81 6.79
N ILE A 197 0.64 20.41 7.97
CA ILE A 197 1.93 20.59 8.61
C ILE A 197 1.78 20.46 10.12
N ASP A 198 2.63 19.63 10.73
CA ASP A 198 2.83 19.57 12.17
C ASP A 198 4.33 19.77 12.46
N LEU A 199 4.70 21.02 12.72
CA LEU A 199 6.09 21.42 12.94
C LEU A 199 6.69 20.74 14.17
N PHE A 200 5.94 20.68 15.28
CA PHE A 200 6.45 20.09 16.52
C PHE A 200 6.69 18.59 16.37
N LYS A 201 5.75 17.91 15.74
CA LYS A 201 5.88 16.48 15.45
C LYS A 201 7.04 16.22 14.48
N GLY A 202 7.16 17.03 13.43
CA GLY A 202 8.24 16.95 12.47
C GLY A 202 9.61 17.18 13.10
N MET A 203 9.74 18.16 14.00
CA MET A 203 10.98 18.41 14.75
C MET A 203 11.33 17.25 15.68
N ASN A 204 10.36 16.75 16.45
CA ASN A 204 10.57 15.65 17.40
C ASN A 204 10.98 14.34 16.70
N TYR A 205 10.47 14.07 15.50
CA TYR A 205 10.85 12.90 14.71
C TYR A 205 12.08 13.12 13.82
N GLY A 206 12.70 14.29 13.86
CA GLY A 206 13.88 14.60 13.07
C GLY A 206 13.61 14.71 11.56
N SER A 207 12.37 15.04 11.17
CA SER A 207 11.98 15.17 9.76
C SER A 207 12.68 16.33 9.04
N TYR A 208 13.08 17.37 9.75
CA TYR A 208 13.77 18.53 9.18
C TYR A 208 15.30 18.40 9.27
N SER A 209 15.80 17.89 10.37
CA SER A 209 17.21 17.53 10.54
C SER A 209 17.35 16.48 11.62
N SER A 210 18.28 15.57 11.42
CA SER A 210 18.62 14.54 12.40
C SER A 210 20.08 14.16 12.24
N ASN A 211 20.65 13.56 13.29
CA ASN A 211 21.98 12.98 13.23
C ASN A 211 21.92 11.53 13.74
N VAL A 212 22.22 10.59 12.86
CA VAL A 212 22.29 9.16 13.21
C VAL A 212 23.75 8.83 13.53
N MET A 213 23.99 8.38 14.75
CA MET A 213 25.29 7.95 15.19
C MET A 213 25.38 6.44 15.12
N THR A 214 26.33 5.93 14.36
CA THR A 214 26.62 4.50 14.26
C THR A 214 27.89 4.18 15.03
N LEU A 215 27.81 3.29 16.01
CA LEU A 215 28.92 2.80 16.79
C LEU A 215 29.18 1.33 16.48
N ASP A 216 30.32 1.03 15.88
CA ASP A 216 30.81 -0.32 15.66
C ASP A 216 31.78 -0.69 16.78
N LEU A 217 31.29 -1.44 17.75
CA LEU A 217 32.11 -1.86 18.92
C LEU A 217 33.19 -2.85 18.57
N ALA A 218 33.01 -3.64 17.51
CA ALA A 218 34.03 -4.65 17.11
C ALA A 218 35.25 -3.98 16.49
N ASN A 219 35.05 -2.92 15.72
CA ASN A 219 36.13 -2.19 15.05
C ASN A 219 36.47 -0.86 15.74
N MET A 220 35.83 -0.55 16.85
CA MET A 220 35.98 0.73 17.59
C MET A 220 35.81 1.95 16.68
N LYS A 221 34.85 1.87 15.74
CA LYS A 221 34.55 2.94 14.78
C LYS A 221 33.30 3.68 15.18
N TYR A 222 33.35 4.99 15.03
CA TYR A 222 32.25 5.90 15.23
C TYR A 222 32.00 6.68 13.92
N VAL A 223 30.77 6.71 13.46
CA VAL A 223 30.39 7.43 12.23
C VAL A 223 29.11 8.21 12.50
N GLU A 224 29.09 9.47 12.10
CA GLU A 224 27.90 10.33 12.13
C GLU A 224 27.31 10.45 10.73
N HIS A 225 26.00 10.36 10.66
CA HIS A 225 25.21 10.54 9.44
C HIS A 225 24.24 11.70 9.63
N PRO A 226 24.67 12.95 9.39
CA PRO A 226 23.78 14.10 9.49
C PRO A 226 22.77 14.11 8.33
N PHE A 227 21.49 14.30 8.65
CA PHE A 227 20.43 14.51 7.69
C PHE A 227 19.95 15.96 7.76
N ASN A 228 19.72 16.59 6.60
CA ASN A 228 19.13 17.91 6.47
C ASN A 228 18.17 17.91 5.29
N ILE A 229 16.92 18.30 5.54
CA ILE A 229 15.84 18.25 4.55
C ILE A 229 16.11 19.13 3.32
N ASN A 230 16.77 20.30 3.50
CA ASN A 230 17.06 21.19 2.39
C ASN A 230 18.01 20.55 1.36
N LYS A 231 19.06 19.88 1.86
CA LYS A 231 19.95 19.07 0.99
C LYS A 231 19.20 17.93 0.31
N TYR A 232 18.31 17.28 1.05
CA TYR A 232 17.53 16.17 0.54
C TYR A 232 16.62 16.58 -0.62
N TYR A 233 15.96 17.75 -0.53
CA TYR A 233 15.10 18.25 -1.60
C TYR A 233 15.85 18.61 -2.90
N GLU A 234 17.14 18.93 -2.82
CA GLU A 234 17.97 19.15 -4.01
C GLU A 234 18.23 17.85 -4.79
N ASP A 235 18.22 16.71 -4.09
CA ASP A 235 18.65 15.41 -4.63
C ASP A 235 17.48 14.48 -5.01
N VAL A 236 16.23 14.79 -4.65
CA VAL A 236 15.07 13.90 -4.89
C VAL A 236 13.98 14.55 -5.74
N ASP A 237 13.21 13.71 -6.41
CA ASP A 237 12.01 14.15 -7.12
C ASP A 237 10.86 14.39 -6.14
N VAL A 238 10.24 15.55 -6.23
CA VAL A 238 9.09 15.94 -5.41
C VAL A 238 7.86 16.18 -6.26
N MET A 239 6.67 15.92 -5.71
CA MET A 239 5.41 16.03 -6.46
C MET A 239 5.09 17.42 -6.98
N ASN A 240 5.67 18.46 -6.40
CA ASN A 240 5.38 19.88 -6.73
C ASN A 240 6.57 20.61 -7.35
N SER A 241 7.46 19.89 -8.02
CA SER A 241 8.61 20.49 -8.74
C SER A 241 8.21 21.00 -10.13
#